data_8ae913bb75043a6c59e435d80cbd1862
#
_entry.id   8ae913bb75043a6c59e435d80cbd1862
#
_cell.length_a   1.000
_cell.length_b   1.000
_cell.length_c   1.000
_cell.angle_alpha   90.00
_cell.angle_beta   90.00
_cell.angle_gamma   90.00
#
_symmetry.space_group_name_H-M   'P 1'
#
loop_
_entity.id
_entity.type
_entity.pdbx_description
1 polymer ?
#
loop_
_entity_poly.entity_id
_entity_poly.type
_entity_poly.pdbx_seq_one_letter_code
_entity_poly.pdbx_strand_id
1 'polypeptide(L)'
;MKKSKKNELRYNEDDERTLLEDILDFVKVFVISAIVILLFVNFVAHPVRVDGKSMYPTLKDGEFGFTNVGGVLLNGVARGDIVVVTMEENGQKTHWVKRVIGLPGETVSCVNDVIYINGKALDETKYIDPDYRQKFMEEHDNCNWFNKVFNSNDKENKRNYNPDFEDRTYIDFKEVTLGDDEYFVMGDNRPFSKDSRYVGPVKKSQIFAKKMLVLLPISDIGVKD
;
A
#
# COMPACT_ATOMS: atom_id res chain seq x y z
N MET A 1 -22.32 5.52 -81.14
CA MET A 1 -21.48 4.45 -80.55
C MET A 1 -20.64 5.00 -79.41
N LYS A 2 -21.08 4.74 -78.15
CA LYS A 2 -20.31 5.14 -76.90
C LYS A 2 -19.45 3.96 -76.47
N LYS A 3 -18.12 4.14 -76.50
CA LYS A 3 -17.18 3.18 -75.96
C LYS A 3 -17.24 3.24 -74.38
N SER A 4 -17.64 2.16 -73.80
CA SER A 4 -17.55 1.90 -72.35
C SER A 4 -16.09 1.80 -71.97
N LYS A 5 -15.61 2.68 -71.08
CA LYS A 5 -14.33 2.50 -70.37
C LYS A 5 -14.53 1.49 -69.28
N LYS A 6 -13.95 0.32 -69.46
CA LYS A 6 -13.79 -0.69 -68.46
C LYS A 6 -12.73 -0.22 -67.45
N ASN A 7 -13.14 0.13 -66.25
CA ASN A 7 -12.17 0.35 -65.16
C ASN A 7 -11.60 -1.00 -64.75
N GLU A 8 -10.44 -1.32 -65.25
CA GLU A 8 -9.62 -2.37 -64.69
C GLU A 8 -9.01 -1.87 -63.37
N LEU A 9 -9.48 -2.39 -62.25
CA LEU A 9 -8.81 -2.29 -60.98
C LEU A 9 -7.46 -3.00 -61.15
N ARG A 10 -6.39 -2.21 -61.30
CA ARG A 10 -5.01 -2.72 -61.17
C ARG A 10 -4.84 -3.16 -59.74
N TYR A 11 -4.87 -4.46 -59.51
CA TYR A 11 -4.33 -5.08 -58.34
C TYR A 11 -2.81 -4.94 -58.44
N ASN A 12 -2.22 -4.17 -57.55
CA ASN A 12 -0.76 -4.06 -57.46
C ASN A 12 -0.27 -5.36 -56.83
N GLU A 13 0.36 -6.22 -57.61
CA GLU A 13 1.02 -7.47 -57.18
C GLU A 13 2.26 -7.22 -56.29
N ASP A 14 2.65 -5.93 -56.02
CA ASP A 14 3.83 -5.56 -55.30
C ASP A 14 3.67 -5.48 -53.75
N ASP A 15 2.47 -5.86 -53.24
CA ASP A 15 2.14 -5.79 -51.81
C ASP A 15 1.98 -7.17 -51.12
N GLU A 16 2.54 -8.22 -51.72
CA GLU A 16 2.61 -9.50 -50.99
C GLU A 16 3.67 -9.44 -49.92
N ARG A 17 3.28 -9.05 -48.71
CA ARG A 17 4.15 -9.18 -47.53
C ARG A 17 4.63 -10.62 -47.40
N THR A 18 5.90 -10.79 -47.22
CA THR A 18 6.45 -12.11 -46.99
C THR A 18 6.05 -12.59 -45.58
N LEU A 19 5.85 -13.88 -45.43
CA LEU A 19 5.56 -14.49 -44.12
C LEU A 19 6.60 -14.12 -43.03
N LEU A 20 7.83 -13.85 -43.45
CA LEU A 20 8.91 -13.39 -42.58
C LEU A 20 8.66 -11.95 -42.09
N GLU A 21 8.17 -11.05 -42.93
CA GLU A 21 7.84 -9.67 -42.55
C GLU A 21 6.67 -9.65 -41.57
N ASP A 22 5.65 -10.45 -41.76
CA ASP A 22 4.52 -10.58 -40.85
C ASP A 22 4.96 -11.13 -39.48
N ILE A 23 5.85 -12.12 -39.46
CA ILE A 23 6.43 -12.64 -38.21
C ILE A 23 7.26 -11.57 -37.51
N LEU A 24 8.09 -10.82 -38.22
CA LEU A 24 8.90 -9.75 -37.66
C LEU A 24 8.04 -8.62 -37.10
N ASP A 25 6.96 -8.22 -37.78
CA ASP A 25 6.03 -7.22 -37.28
C ASP A 25 5.28 -7.71 -36.04
N PHE A 26 4.87 -8.98 -36.03
CA PHE A 26 4.26 -9.58 -34.84
C PHE A 26 5.22 -9.57 -33.64
N VAL A 27 6.48 -10.03 -33.83
CA VAL A 27 7.51 -10.04 -32.78
C VAL A 27 7.78 -8.61 -32.28
N LYS A 28 7.87 -7.64 -33.18
CA LYS A 28 8.08 -6.23 -32.83
C LYS A 28 6.94 -5.69 -31.97
N VAL A 29 5.68 -5.90 -32.38
CA VAL A 29 4.51 -5.48 -31.58
C VAL A 29 4.49 -6.16 -30.23
N PHE A 30 4.79 -7.47 -30.18
CA PHE A 30 4.87 -8.21 -28.92
C PHE A 30 5.93 -7.66 -27.98
N VAL A 31 7.14 -7.40 -28.49
CA VAL A 31 8.27 -6.84 -27.69
C VAL A 31 7.93 -5.44 -27.17
N ILE A 32 7.39 -4.56 -28.04
CA ILE A 32 6.99 -3.22 -27.63
C ILE A 32 5.90 -3.29 -26.55
N SER A 33 4.88 -4.13 -26.75
CA SER A 33 3.81 -4.31 -25.77
C SER A 33 4.35 -4.83 -24.44
N ALA A 34 5.25 -5.80 -24.46
CA ALA A 34 5.88 -6.32 -23.25
C ALA A 34 6.66 -5.22 -22.50
N ILE A 35 7.43 -4.39 -23.23
CA ILE A 35 8.16 -3.26 -22.64
C ILE A 35 7.18 -2.25 -22.00
N VAL A 36 6.10 -1.89 -22.71
CA VAL A 36 5.10 -0.95 -22.20
C VAL A 36 4.43 -1.50 -20.94
N ILE A 37 4.05 -2.78 -20.91
CA ILE A 37 3.46 -3.42 -19.75
C ILE A 37 4.46 -3.42 -18.57
N LEU A 38 5.72 -3.78 -18.81
CA LEU A 38 6.75 -3.77 -17.77
C LEU A 38 6.96 -2.37 -17.20
N LEU A 39 7.02 -1.34 -18.02
CA LEU A 39 7.12 0.04 -17.57
C LEU A 39 5.89 0.45 -16.76
N PHE A 40 4.70 0.10 -17.23
CA PHE A 40 3.44 0.41 -16.53
C PHE A 40 3.40 -0.23 -15.14
N VAL A 41 3.71 -1.53 -15.05
CA VAL A 41 3.67 -2.26 -13.76
C VAL A 41 4.73 -1.76 -12.78
N ASN A 42 5.91 -1.36 -13.24
CA ASN A 42 6.97 -0.90 -12.34
C ASN A 42 6.85 0.58 -11.94
N PHE A 43 6.30 1.44 -12.80
CA PHE A 43 6.31 2.89 -12.56
C PHE A 43 4.93 3.51 -12.33
N VAL A 44 3.85 2.82 -12.71
CA VAL A 44 2.50 3.38 -12.60
C VAL A 44 1.64 2.62 -11.60
N ALA A 45 1.49 1.31 -11.77
CA ALA A 45 0.60 0.51 -10.95
C ALA A 45 1.18 -0.87 -10.65
N HIS A 46 1.45 -1.16 -9.38
CA HIS A 46 2.03 -2.42 -8.94
C HIS A 46 0.94 -3.35 -8.39
N PRO A 47 0.86 -4.62 -8.85
CA PRO A 47 -0.09 -5.57 -8.31
C PRO A 47 0.30 -5.96 -6.88
N VAL A 48 -0.69 -5.97 -5.99
CA VAL A 48 -0.51 -6.34 -4.57
C VAL A 48 -1.65 -7.25 -4.15
N ARG A 49 -1.30 -8.27 -3.37
CA ARG A 49 -2.26 -9.08 -2.62
C ARG A 49 -2.09 -8.76 -1.14
N VAL A 50 -3.21 -8.48 -0.48
CA VAL A 50 -3.22 -8.24 0.96
C VAL A 50 -3.02 -9.57 1.68
N ASP A 51 -2.01 -9.63 2.54
CA ASP A 51 -1.74 -10.76 3.41
C ASP A 51 -1.82 -10.30 4.87
N GLY A 52 -2.70 -10.93 5.63
CA GLY A 52 -2.93 -10.62 7.02
C GLY A 52 -4.03 -9.58 7.29
N LYS A 53 -4.22 -9.29 8.58
CA LYS A 53 -5.37 -8.53 9.09
C LYS A 53 -5.00 -7.13 9.58
N SER A 54 -3.77 -6.65 9.36
CA SER A 54 -3.28 -5.41 9.96
C SER A 54 -4.03 -4.15 9.51
N MET A 55 -4.72 -4.19 8.37
CA MET A 55 -5.50 -3.09 7.81
C MET A 55 -7.02 -3.32 7.86
N TYR A 56 -7.47 -4.39 8.52
CA TYR A 56 -8.90 -4.65 8.69
C TYR A 56 -9.57 -3.55 9.54
N PRO A 57 -10.80 -3.10 9.24
CA PRO A 57 -11.69 -3.56 8.18
C PRO A 57 -11.46 -2.88 6.82
N THR A 58 -10.57 -1.89 6.72
CA THR A 58 -10.31 -1.11 5.50
C THR A 58 -9.85 -1.98 4.34
N LEU A 59 -8.89 -2.87 4.62
CA LEU A 59 -8.43 -3.91 3.70
C LEU A 59 -8.54 -5.28 4.38
N LYS A 60 -9.04 -6.25 3.63
CA LYS A 60 -9.26 -7.62 4.11
C LYS A 60 -8.19 -8.56 3.59
N ASP A 61 -7.90 -9.60 4.37
CA ASP A 61 -6.99 -10.66 3.95
C ASP A 61 -7.44 -11.32 2.65
N GLY A 62 -6.51 -11.52 1.73
CA GLY A 62 -6.75 -12.11 0.42
C GLY A 62 -7.21 -11.15 -0.67
N GLU A 63 -7.54 -9.89 -0.36
CA GLU A 63 -7.85 -8.88 -1.37
C GLU A 63 -6.69 -8.71 -2.36
N PHE A 64 -7.03 -8.59 -3.64
CA PHE A 64 -6.08 -8.37 -4.72
C PHE A 64 -6.43 -7.08 -5.47
N GLY A 65 -5.39 -6.32 -5.82
CA GLY A 65 -5.56 -5.08 -6.55
C GLY A 65 -4.24 -4.47 -7.01
N PHE A 66 -4.29 -3.20 -7.33
CA PHE A 66 -3.15 -2.42 -7.77
C PHE A 66 -2.90 -1.23 -6.85
N THR A 67 -1.63 -0.96 -6.58
CA THR A 67 -1.18 0.21 -5.83
C THR A 67 -0.54 1.24 -6.77
N ASN A 68 -0.73 2.52 -6.47
CA ASN A 68 -0.25 3.62 -7.30
C ASN A 68 1.20 3.99 -6.94
N VAL A 69 2.15 3.54 -7.75
CA VAL A 69 3.59 3.87 -7.60
C VAL A 69 3.86 5.31 -8.03
N GLY A 70 3.34 5.71 -9.19
CA GLY A 70 3.52 7.08 -9.72
C GLY A 70 2.98 8.16 -8.79
N GLY A 71 1.94 7.85 -8.02
CA GLY A 71 1.34 8.78 -7.08
C GLY A 71 2.28 9.24 -5.96
N VAL A 72 3.19 8.39 -5.51
CA VAL A 72 4.21 8.76 -4.52
C VAL A 72 5.22 9.73 -5.11
N LEU A 73 5.63 9.49 -6.36
CA LEU A 73 6.63 10.32 -7.05
C LEU A 73 6.07 11.70 -7.40
N LEU A 74 4.82 11.78 -7.87
CA LEU A 74 4.22 13.00 -8.40
C LEU A 74 3.58 13.87 -7.32
N ASN A 75 2.90 13.25 -6.35
CA ASN A 75 2.06 13.95 -5.37
C ASN A 75 2.59 13.84 -3.93
N GLY A 76 3.69 13.12 -3.72
CA GLY A 76 4.19 12.83 -2.38
C GLY A 76 3.26 11.93 -1.57
N VAL A 77 3.45 11.94 -0.26
CA VAL A 77 2.69 11.14 0.72
C VAL A 77 2.00 12.09 1.69
N ALA A 78 0.71 11.90 1.90
CA ALA A 78 -0.11 12.71 2.82
C ALA A 78 -0.55 11.88 4.03
N ARG A 79 -0.95 12.57 5.11
CA ARG A 79 -1.58 11.94 6.26
C ARG A 79 -2.89 11.28 5.85
N GLY A 80 -3.10 10.05 6.32
CA GLY A 80 -4.25 9.23 5.98
C GLY A 80 -4.04 8.35 4.74
N ASP A 81 -3.05 8.64 3.87
CA ASP A 81 -2.76 7.76 2.72
C ASP A 81 -2.46 6.33 3.20
N ILE A 82 -3.06 5.34 2.55
CA ILE A 82 -2.62 3.95 2.64
C ILE A 82 -1.36 3.81 1.78
N VAL A 83 -0.28 3.33 2.38
CA VAL A 83 1.02 3.20 1.73
C VAL A 83 1.54 1.77 1.76
N VAL A 84 2.32 1.42 0.75
CA VAL A 84 3.08 0.17 0.74
C VAL A 84 4.53 0.49 1.06
N VAL A 85 4.99 -0.08 2.19
CA VAL A 85 6.33 0.17 2.74
C VAL A 85 7.18 -1.08 2.55
N THR A 86 8.38 -0.91 2.01
CA THR A 86 9.38 -1.98 1.94
C THR A 86 10.14 -2.05 3.26
N MET A 87 10.02 -3.18 3.92
CA MET A 87 10.75 -3.50 5.15
C MET A 87 11.76 -4.61 4.90
N GLU A 88 12.76 -4.70 5.75
CA GLU A 88 13.71 -5.80 5.75
C GLU A 88 13.49 -6.67 6.99
N GLU A 89 13.11 -7.92 6.79
CA GLU A 89 12.89 -8.90 7.84
C GLU A 89 13.73 -10.13 7.57
N ASN A 90 14.59 -10.50 8.52
CA ASN A 90 15.50 -11.66 8.39
C ASN A 90 16.36 -11.64 7.11
N GLY A 91 16.78 -10.46 6.65
CA GLY A 91 17.56 -10.30 5.43
C GLY A 91 16.75 -10.42 4.13
N GLN A 92 15.42 -10.46 4.22
CA GLN A 92 14.51 -10.48 3.08
C GLN A 92 13.67 -9.21 3.03
N LYS A 93 13.42 -8.72 1.82
CA LYS A 93 12.51 -7.59 1.61
C LYS A 93 11.07 -8.09 1.69
N THR A 94 10.29 -7.47 2.58
CA THR A 94 8.86 -7.68 2.73
C THR A 94 8.10 -6.38 2.47
N HIS A 95 6.85 -6.47 2.10
CA HIS A 95 6.02 -5.30 1.84
C HIS A 95 4.88 -5.25 2.86
N TRP A 96 4.82 -4.13 3.58
CA TRP A 96 3.76 -3.87 4.53
C TRP A 96 2.79 -2.84 3.97
N VAL A 97 1.52 -3.09 4.13
CA VAL A 97 0.47 -2.10 3.84
C VAL A 97 0.10 -1.44 5.17
N LYS A 98 0.21 -0.12 5.26
CA LYS A 98 -0.06 0.67 6.47
C LYS A 98 -0.66 2.03 6.10
N ARG A 99 -1.23 2.71 7.10
CA ARG A 99 -1.73 4.09 6.98
C ARG A 99 -0.71 5.07 7.54
N VAL A 100 -0.54 6.20 6.85
CA VAL A 100 0.31 7.30 7.30
C VAL A 100 -0.40 8.07 8.41
N ILE A 101 0.23 8.13 9.56
CA ILE A 101 -0.27 8.82 10.77
C ILE A 101 0.52 10.10 11.02
N GLY A 102 1.85 10.05 11.02
CA GLY A 102 2.74 11.20 11.19
C GLY A 102 3.48 11.52 9.91
N LEU A 103 3.70 12.81 9.67
CA LEU A 103 4.44 13.35 8.54
C LEU A 103 5.83 13.85 8.99
N PRO A 104 6.78 14.04 8.06
CA PRO A 104 8.09 14.57 8.38
C PRO A 104 8.04 15.85 9.22
N GLY A 105 8.93 15.93 10.22
CA GLY A 105 9.05 17.06 11.14
C GLY A 105 7.97 17.16 12.22
N GLU A 106 7.03 16.23 12.29
CA GLU A 106 5.97 16.24 13.32
C GLU A 106 6.34 15.42 14.52
N THR A 107 5.66 15.69 15.63
CA THR A 107 5.68 14.83 16.82
C THR A 107 4.43 13.97 16.86
N VAL A 108 4.60 12.69 17.19
CA VAL A 108 3.53 11.71 17.32
C VAL A 108 3.59 11.12 18.72
N SER A 109 2.46 11.10 19.43
CA SER A 109 2.34 10.43 20.72
C SER A 109 0.96 9.76 20.86
N CYS A 110 0.83 8.88 21.83
CA CYS A 110 -0.45 8.26 22.15
C CYS A 110 -0.71 8.34 23.65
N VAL A 111 -1.89 8.83 24.02
CA VAL A 111 -2.34 8.92 25.42
C VAL A 111 -3.76 8.42 25.49
N ASN A 112 -4.02 7.43 26.32
CA ASN A 112 -5.37 6.81 26.50
C ASN A 112 -6.02 6.40 25.16
N ASP A 113 -5.31 5.68 24.30
CA ASP A 113 -5.79 5.28 22.97
C ASP A 113 -6.07 6.43 21.98
N VAL A 114 -5.64 7.64 22.27
CA VAL A 114 -5.78 8.79 21.38
C VAL A 114 -4.42 9.16 20.82
N ILE A 115 -4.33 9.21 19.51
CA ILE A 115 -3.12 9.69 18.82
C ILE A 115 -3.09 11.22 18.84
N TYR A 116 -1.95 11.77 19.15
CA TYR A 116 -1.69 13.21 19.10
C TYR A 116 -0.61 13.51 18.06
N ILE A 117 -0.86 14.52 17.26
CA ILE A 117 0.10 15.07 16.30
C ILE A 117 0.40 16.51 16.73
N ASN A 118 1.66 16.80 17.04
CA ASN A 118 2.09 18.12 17.56
C ASN A 118 1.21 18.58 18.73
N GLY A 119 0.88 17.66 19.66
CA GLY A 119 0.03 17.90 20.83
C GLY A 119 -1.46 18.03 20.55
N LYS A 120 -1.92 17.87 19.31
CA LYS A 120 -3.33 17.90 18.91
C LYS A 120 -3.86 16.50 18.67
N ALA A 121 -5.02 16.17 19.27
CA ALA A 121 -5.68 14.88 19.01
C ALA A 121 -6.01 14.71 17.53
N LEU A 122 -5.65 13.56 16.97
CA LEU A 122 -5.95 13.17 15.59
C LEU A 122 -7.36 12.58 15.51
N ASP A 123 -8.17 13.11 14.60
CA ASP A 123 -9.46 12.52 14.27
C ASP A 123 -9.25 11.32 13.34
N GLU A 124 -9.51 10.12 13.87
CA GLU A 124 -9.34 8.85 13.16
C GLU A 124 -10.68 8.23 12.73
N THR A 125 -11.80 8.92 12.96
CA THR A 125 -13.16 8.39 12.69
C THR A 125 -13.40 8.04 11.22
N LYS A 126 -12.61 8.58 10.31
CA LYS A 126 -12.72 8.33 8.87
C LYS A 126 -12.29 6.92 8.46
N TYR A 127 -11.45 6.25 9.26
CA TYR A 127 -10.87 4.95 8.91
C TYR A 127 -10.83 3.95 10.07
N ILE A 128 -10.98 4.40 11.30
CA ILE A 128 -11.22 3.52 12.44
C ILE A 128 -12.73 3.41 12.63
N ASP A 129 -13.28 2.25 12.32
CA ASP A 129 -14.69 1.96 12.56
C ASP A 129 -14.95 1.88 14.08
N PRO A 130 -15.75 2.78 14.66
CA PRO A 130 -16.00 2.81 16.09
C PRO A 130 -16.75 1.56 16.57
N ASP A 131 -17.65 1.01 15.76
CA ASP A 131 -18.43 -0.18 16.14
C ASP A 131 -17.53 -1.42 16.17
N TYR A 132 -16.61 -1.54 15.19
CA TYR A 132 -15.61 -2.61 15.19
C TYR A 132 -14.68 -2.49 16.40
N ARG A 133 -14.19 -1.28 16.69
CA ARG A 133 -13.36 -0.99 17.85
C ARG A 133 -14.05 -1.37 19.15
N GLN A 134 -15.28 -0.89 19.34
CA GLN A 134 -16.06 -1.15 20.56
C GLN A 134 -16.31 -2.67 20.73
N LYS A 135 -16.81 -3.32 19.70
CA LYS A 135 -17.05 -4.77 19.71
C LYS A 135 -15.78 -5.57 20.03
N PHE A 136 -14.65 -5.19 19.45
CA PHE A 136 -13.38 -5.83 19.75
C PHE A 136 -13.01 -5.68 21.22
N MET A 137 -13.16 -4.49 21.79
CA MET A 137 -12.87 -4.24 23.21
C MET A 137 -13.77 -5.05 24.14
N GLU A 138 -15.07 -5.14 23.85
CA GLU A 138 -16.05 -5.92 24.61
C GLU A 138 -15.73 -7.42 24.56
N GLU A 139 -15.42 -7.97 23.40
CA GLU A 139 -15.07 -9.40 23.22
C GLU A 139 -13.76 -9.78 23.91
N HIS A 140 -12.96 -8.80 24.35
CA HIS A 140 -11.64 -9.01 24.91
C HIS A 140 -11.46 -8.37 26.29
N ASP A 141 -12.47 -8.43 27.15
CA ASP A 141 -12.45 -7.96 28.54
C ASP A 141 -12.15 -6.46 28.67
N ASN A 142 -12.68 -5.62 27.76
CA ASN A 142 -12.43 -4.19 27.68
C ASN A 142 -10.94 -3.84 27.63
N CYS A 143 -10.16 -4.71 27.02
CA CYS A 143 -8.75 -4.39 26.77
C CYS A 143 -8.64 -3.17 25.86
N ASN A 144 -7.60 -2.44 26.05
CA ASN A 144 -7.30 -1.31 25.19
C ASN A 144 -7.06 -1.74 23.73
N TRP A 145 -7.55 -0.93 22.80
CA TRP A 145 -7.45 -1.15 21.36
C TRP A 145 -6.02 -1.39 20.84
N PHE A 146 -5.03 -0.88 21.57
CA PHE A 146 -3.62 -1.00 21.20
C PHE A 146 -2.90 -2.20 21.80
N ASN A 147 -3.43 -2.85 22.83
CA ASN A 147 -2.61 -3.67 23.75
C ASN A 147 -2.61 -5.17 23.56
N LYS A 148 -3.53 -5.76 22.81
CA LYS A 148 -3.81 -7.18 23.00
C LYS A 148 -2.86 -8.16 22.30
N VAL A 149 -2.25 -7.80 21.21
CA VAL A 149 -1.56 -8.77 20.33
C VAL A 149 -0.12 -9.03 20.70
N PHE A 150 0.49 -8.13 21.45
CA PHE A 150 1.90 -8.23 21.78
C PHE A 150 2.12 -8.49 23.26
N ASN A 151 1.66 -9.66 23.71
CA ASN A 151 1.98 -10.15 25.04
C ASN A 151 3.52 -10.32 25.12
N SER A 152 4.13 -9.80 26.19
CA SER A 152 5.57 -9.81 26.49
C SER A 152 6.23 -11.20 26.44
N ASN A 153 5.45 -12.26 26.31
CA ASN A 153 5.91 -13.64 26.21
C ASN A 153 6.17 -14.13 24.77
N ASP A 154 5.85 -13.33 23.76
CA ASP A 154 6.10 -13.71 22.38
C ASP A 154 7.57 -13.48 22.02
N LYS A 155 8.35 -14.58 22.10
CA LYS A 155 9.82 -14.58 21.86
C LYS A 155 10.19 -14.17 20.42
N GLU A 156 9.26 -14.27 19.48
CA GLU A 156 9.48 -13.94 18.07
C GLU A 156 9.47 -12.43 17.83
N ASN A 157 8.70 -11.69 18.62
CA ASN A 157 8.61 -10.23 18.52
C ASN A 157 9.77 -9.47 19.18
N LYS A 158 10.63 -10.14 19.94
CA LYS A 158 11.81 -9.50 20.55
C LYS A 158 12.90 -9.10 19.55
N ARG A 159 12.88 -9.64 18.33
CA ARG A 159 13.95 -9.43 17.35
C ARG A 159 13.92 -8.06 16.65
N ASN A 160 12.78 -7.38 16.64
CA ASN A 160 12.61 -6.06 16.02
C ASN A 160 12.24 -4.99 17.05
N TYR A 161 12.74 -5.16 18.24
CA TYR A 161 12.52 -4.28 19.36
C TYR A 161 13.26 -2.95 19.15
N ASN A 162 12.53 -1.85 19.14
CA ASN A 162 13.12 -0.51 19.28
C ASN A 162 13.17 -0.16 20.77
N PRO A 163 14.38 0.00 21.37
CA PRO A 163 14.53 0.33 22.78
C PRO A 163 13.90 1.67 23.20
N ASP A 164 13.73 2.59 22.26
CA ASP A 164 13.07 3.88 22.51
C ASP A 164 11.58 3.74 22.84
N PHE A 165 11.02 2.54 22.64
CA PHE A 165 9.65 2.16 22.97
C PHE A 165 9.57 1.18 24.16
N GLU A 166 10.45 1.27 25.11
CA GLU A 166 10.65 0.25 26.16
C GLU A 166 9.50 0.07 27.15
N ASP A 167 8.67 1.08 27.35
CA ASP A 167 7.55 1.02 28.30
C ASP A 167 6.26 0.54 27.66
N ARG A 168 6.23 -0.75 27.32
CA ARG A 168 5.18 -1.41 26.53
C ARG A 168 4.06 -2.07 27.31
N THR A 169 4.03 -1.83 28.60
CA THR A 169 2.95 -2.32 29.44
C THR A 169 1.66 -1.57 29.19
N TYR A 170 1.70 -0.44 28.45
CA TYR A 170 0.58 0.43 28.23
C TYR A 170 0.49 0.92 26.77
N ILE A 171 -0.71 1.24 26.36
CA ILE A 171 -1.26 1.78 25.13
C ILE A 171 -0.53 3.01 24.68
N ASP A 172 -0.04 3.74 25.65
CA ASP A 172 0.55 5.04 25.46
C ASP A 172 2.02 4.88 25.07
N PHE A 173 2.43 5.56 24.03
CA PHE A 173 3.83 5.71 23.70
C PHE A 173 4.25 7.17 23.83
N LYS A 174 5.49 7.38 24.30
CA LYS A 174 6.06 8.71 24.44
C LYS A 174 6.13 9.41 23.08
N GLU A 175 6.24 10.72 23.12
CA GLU A 175 6.39 11.55 21.95
C GLU A 175 7.61 11.11 21.11
N VAL A 176 7.37 10.88 19.84
CA VAL A 176 8.35 10.56 18.81
C VAL A 176 8.41 11.72 17.84
N THR A 177 9.57 12.36 17.73
CA THR A 177 9.82 13.43 16.74
C THR A 177 10.31 12.79 15.46
N LEU A 178 9.62 13.07 14.35
CA LEU A 178 9.96 12.55 13.02
C LEU A 178 11.00 13.44 12.34
N GLY A 179 12.00 12.82 11.74
CA GLY A 179 12.97 13.50 10.89
C GLY A 179 12.36 14.01 9.58
N ASP A 180 13.15 14.74 8.80
CA ASP A 180 12.70 15.41 7.55
C ASP A 180 12.26 14.43 6.44
N ASP A 181 12.65 13.17 6.53
CA ASP A 181 12.31 12.11 5.59
C ASP A 181 11.56 10.93 6.24
N GLU A 182 11.09 11.11 7.46
CA GLU A 182 10.47 10.05 8.27
C GLU A 182 8.96 10.19 8.36
N TYR A 183 8.29 9.06 8.29
CA TYR A 183 6.84 8.91 8.42
C TYR A 183 6.52 7.93 9.53
N PHE A 184 5.47 8.23 10.30
CA PHE A 184 4.92 7.29 11.28
C PHE A 184 3.73 6.59 10.65
N VAL A 185 3.80 5.28 10.50
CA VAL A 185 2.76 4.49 9.84
C VAL A 185 2.17 3.48 10.81
N MET A 186 0.85 3.28 10.74
CA MET A 186 0.14 2.32 11.59
C MET A 186 -0.85 1.51 10.77
N GLY A 187 -1.16 0.30 11.24
CA GLY A 187 -2.29 -0.45 10.70
C GLY A 187 -3.61 0.04 11.27
N ASP A 188 -4.68 -0.05 10.51
CA ASP A 188 -6.02 0.31 10.98
C ASP A 188 -6.51 -0.67 12.05
N ASN A 189 -6.13 -1.93 11.94
CA ASN A 189 -6.35 -2.94 12.96
C ASN A 189 -5.24 -2.88 14.02
N ARG A 190 -5.31 -1.88 14.89
CA ARG A 190 -4.29 -1.54 15.88
C ARG A 190 -3.79 -2.74 16.71
N PRO A 191 -4.69 -3.63 17.22
CA PRO A 191 -4.28 -4.80 18.00
C PRO A 191 -3.52 -5.86 17.21
N PHE A 192 -3.68 -5.88 15.88
CA PHE A 192 -3.12 -6.90 14.99
C PHE A 192 -2.12 -6.32 13.98
N SER A 193 -1.52 -5.19 14.29
CA SER A 193 -0.57 -4.52 13.40
C SER A 193 0.82 -4.40 14.01
N LYS A 194 1.80 -4.97 13.32
CA LYS A 194 3.20 -4.63 13.49
C LYS A 194 3.49 -3.42 12.61
N ASP A 195 3.89 -2.30 13.21
CA ASP A 195 4.04 -1.01 12.53
C ASP A 195 5.03 -0.08 13.26
N SER A 196 5.02 1.22 12.99
CA SER A 196 5.96 2.19 13.56
C SER A 196 5.99 2.23 15.09
N ARG A 197 4.94 1.74 15.77
CA ARG A 197 4.96 1.57 17.24
C ARG A 197 6.01 0.57 17.70
N TYR A 198 6.45 -0.32 16.81
CA TYR A 198 7.39 -1.41 17.12
C TYR A 198 8.74 -1.25 16.44
N VAL A 199 8.74 -0.76 15.19
CA VAL A 199 9.95 -0.67 14.38
C VAL A 199 10.49 0.75 14.28
N GLY A 200 9.77 1.73 14.85
CA GLY A 200 10.06 3.15 14.69
C GLY A 200 9.55 3.72 13.37
N PRO A 201 9.85 5.00 13.09
CA PRO A 201 9.49 5.67 11.86
C PRO A 201 10.07 4.97 10.63
N VAL A 202 9.36 5.08 9.50
CA VAL A 202 9.82 4.60 8.19
C VAL A 202 10.30 5.76 7.34
N LYS A 203 11.35 5.55 6.56
CA LYS A 203 11.88 6.58 5.67
C LYS A 203 11.06 6.72 4.40
N LYS A 204 11.04 7.90 3.83
CA LYS A 204 10.41 8.17 2.54
C LYS A 204 10.85 7.19 1.45
N SER A 205 12.13 6.81 1.43
CA SER A 205 12.69 5.87 0.45
C SER A 205 12.16 4.44 0.58
N GLN A 206 11.54 4.09 1.71
CA GLN A 206 10.91 2.79 1.94
C GLN A 206 9.46 2.75 1.42
N ILE A 207 8.84 3.92 1.19
CA ILE A 207 7.46 4.02 0.69
C ILE A 207 7.50 4.00 -0.84
N PHE A 208 7.08 2.91 -1.46
CA PHE A 208 7.16 2.79 -2.91
C PHE A 208 5.82 2.98 -3.64
N ALA A 209 4.69 2.83 -2.95
CA ALA A 209 3.37 3.02 -3.55
C ALA A 209 2.37 3.56 -2.52
N LYS A 210 1.28 4.14 -3.01
CA LYS A 210 0.17 4.61 -2.18
C LYS A 210 -1.18 4.32 -2.81
N LYS A 211 -2.23 4.32 -1.97
CA LYS A 211 -3.61 3.97 -2.33
C LYS A 211 -3.68 2.57 -2.94
N MET A 212 -4.79 1.91 -2.80
CA MET A 212 -5.01 0.59 -3.37
C MET A 212 -6.35 0.56 -4.09
N LEU A 213 -6.34 0.22 -5.38
CA LEU A 213 -7.53 -0.15 -6.12
C LEU A 213 -7.75 -1.65 -5.93
N VAL A 214 -8.70 -2.01 -5.08
CA VAL A 214 -9.11 -3.42 -4.90
C VAL A 214 -9.94 -3.85 -6.10
N LEU A 215 -9.63 -5.00 -6.67
CA LEU A 215 -10.36 -5.62 -7.78
C LEU A 215 -11.02 -6.94 -7.40
N LEU A 216 -10.45 -7.66 -6.45
CA LEU A 216 -10.97 -8.94 -5.97
C LEU A 216 -10.95 -8.98 -4.43
N PRO A 217 -12.00 -9.56 -3.81
CA PRO A 217 -13.24 -10.05 -4.45
C PRO A 217 -14.06 -8.91 -5.05
N ILE A 218 -14.92 -9.25 -6.01
CA ILE A 218 -15.75 -8.26 -6.75
C ILE A 218 -16.65 -7.45 -5.81
N SER A 219 -17.05 -8.02 -4.68
CA SER A 219 -17.84 -7.33 -3.64
C SER A 219 -17.14 -6.13 -3.00
N ASP A 220 -15.81 -6.09 -3.05
CA ASP A 220 -14.99 -5.11 -2.35
C ASP A 220 -14.30 -4.13 -3.32
N ILE A 221 -14.66 -4.17 -4.62
CA ILE A 221 -14.09 -3.30 -5.65
C ILE A 221 -14.18 -1.83 -5.23
N GLY A 222 -13.04 -1.14 -5.27
CA GLY A 222 -12.97 0.27 -4.98
C GLY A 222 -11.57 0.75 -4.67
N VAL A 223 -11.42 2.06 -4.66
CA VAL A 223 -10.18 2.72 -4.21
C VAL A 223 -10.23 2.81 -2.69
N LYS A 224 -9.16 2.33 -2.05
CA LYS A 224 -8.90 2.47 -0.62
C LYS A 224 -7.79 3.50 -0.43
N ASP A 225 -8.05 4.50 0.36
CA ASP A 225 -7.14 5.58 0.72
C ASP A 225 -7.35 6.07 2.16
#